data_407af23de5063a594a96e7f87c98fb0e
#
_entry.id   407af23de5063a594a96e7f87c98fb0e
#
_cell.length_a   1.000
_cell.length_b   1.000
_cell.length_c   1.000
_cell.angle_alpha   90.00
_cell.angle_beta   90.00
_cell.angle_gamma   90.00
#
_symmetry.space_group_name_H-M   'P 1'
#
loop_
_entity.id
_entity.type
_entity.pdbx_description
1 polymer ?
#
loop_
_entity_poly.entity_id
_entity_poly.type
_entity_poly.pdbx_seq_one_letter_code
_entity_poly.pdbx_strand_id
1 'polypeptide(L)'
;MRWFDGYLTWHWQFDGQVPAFSAIYGGAIQMFGRAYRGGDTKDLALRMKAGQQLVFGEQLGWLDPGLVNEPENADFFRQMVQVRSRFHRYFYAGEMARPPRLEGTIPKVTADWQWSGQWPVTTEAVLTGAWHLTGQRRTALFFVNVGDEPVTARLRLDPGIYGIRAKWLKVQVTRAGEQDTQVKRLPAAFVQPVTFARRQAQVWDLEW
;
A
#
# COMPACT_ATOMS: atom_id res chain seq x y z
N MET A 1 -8.19 -2.49 -28.53
CA MET A 1 -9.59 -2.79 -28.17
C MET A 1 -9.58 -3.37 -26.76
N ARG A 2 -10.34 -2.79 -25.82
CA ARG A 2 -10.48 -3.35 -24.46
C ARG A 2 -11.60 -4.39 -24.51
N TRP A 3 -11.33 -5.58 -24.05
CA TRP A 3 -12.32 -6.64 -23.98
C TRP A 3 -13.07 -6.69 -22.66
N PHE A 4 -12.54 -6.02 -21.63
CA PHE A 4 -13.15 -5.90 -20.31
C PHE A 4 -12.63 -4.64 -19.61
N ASP A 5 -13.47 -4.05 -18.76
CA ASP A 5 -13.17 -2.81 -18.05
C ASP A 5 -12.65 -3.06 -16.62
N GLY A 6 -12.83 -4.27 -16.11
CA GLY A 6 -12.42 -4.66 -14.77
C GLY A 6 -11.88 -6.08 -14.69
N TYR A 7 -11.02 -6.33 -13.75
CA TYR A 7 -10.44 -7.63 -13.46
C TYR A 7 -10.42 -7.89 -11.96
N LEU A 8 -10.94 -9.07 -11.58
CA LEU A 8 -10.93 -9.53 -10.20
C LEU A 8 -9.65 -10.27 -9.91
N THR A 9 -8.89 -9.80 -8.92
CA THR A 9 -7.70 -10.48 -8.44
C THR A 9 -8.07 -11.49 -7.36
N TRP A 10 -7.74 -12.75 -7.59
CA TRP A 10 -8.24 -13.83 -6.74
C TRP A 10 -7.26 -14.41 -5.76
N HIS A 11 -5.99 -14.26 -5.99
CA HIS A 11 -5.05 -15.01 -5.20
C HIS A 11 -3.83 -14.28 -5.02
N TRP A 12 -2.95 -14.68 -4.54
CA TRP A 12 -1.88 -14.17 -4.28
C TRP A 12 -1.53 -14.06 -2.93
N GLN A 13 -1.38 -15.07 -2.45
CA GLN A 13 -1.33 -15.38 -1.10
C GLN A 13 0.02 -15.89 -0.68
N PHE A 14 0.99 -15.83 -1.53
CA PHE A 14 2.33 -16.32 -1.25
C PHE A 14 3.23 -15.20 -0.75
N ASP A 15 4.17 -15.54 0.11
CA ASP A 15 5.28 -14.69 0.47
C ASP A 15 6.03 -14.26 -0.81
N GLY A 16 6.44 -13.00 -0.86
CA GLY A 16 7.19 -12.48 -2.01
C GLY A 16 6.37 -12.31 -3.30
N GLN A 17 5.07 -12.20 -3.19
CA GLN A 17 4.18 -11.95 -4.32
C GLN A 17 4.63 -10.75 -5.14
N VAL A 18 4.77 -10.96 -6.44
CA VAL A 18 5.00 -9.90 -7.42
C VAL A 18 3.65 -9.50 -8.01
N PRO A 19 3.19 -8.26 -7.86
CA PRO A 19 1.92 -7.80 -8.43
C PRO A 19 2.05 -7.53 -9.93
N ALA A 20 2.45 -8.55 -10.69
CA ALA A 20 2.76 -8.41 -12.11
C ALA A 20 1.57 -7.90 -12.93
N PHE A 21 0.36 -8.35 -12.59
CA PHE A 21 -0.84 -7.89 -13.28
C PHE A 21 -1.10 -6.39 -13.03
N SER A 22 -0.98 -5.94 -11.78
CA SER A 22 -1.10 -4.53 -11.43
C SER A 22 0.00 -3.68 -12.07
N ALA A 23 1.22 -4.20 -12.14
CA ALA A 23 2.34 -3.51 -12.75
C ALA A 23 2.17 -3.33 -14.27
N ILE A 24 1.57 -4.31 -14.95
CA ILE A 24 1.43 -4.28 -16.42
C ILE A 24 0.15 -3.54 -16.84
N TYR A 25 -0.95 -3.76 -16.15
CA TYR A 25 -2.28 -3.29 -16.56
C TYR A 25 -2.83 -2.16 -15.68
N GLY A 26 -2.10 -1.72 -14.66
CA GLY A 26 -2.48 -0.57 -13.83
C GLY A 26 -2.76 0.65 -14.69
N GLY A 27 -3.85 1.36 -14.41
CA GLY A 27 -4.32 2.48 -15.23
C GLY A 27 -5.04 2.13 -16.53
N ALA A 28 -4.84 0.92 -17.08
CA ALA A 28 -5.55 0.45 -18.27
C ALA A 28 -6.83 -0.31 -17.95
N ILE A 29 -6.85 -1.02 -16.83
CA ILE A 29 -7.95 -1.85 -16.37
C ILE A 29 -8.18 -1.58 -14.89
N GLN A 30 -9.44 -1.55 -14.49
CA GLN A 30 -9.81 -1.45 -13.10
C GLN A 30 -9.63 -2.79 -12.40
N MET A 31 -8.74 -2.87 -11.42
CA MET A 31 -8.52 -4.08 -10.65
C MET A 31 -9.17 -3.97 -9.29
N PHE A 32 -9.83 -5.02 -8.88
CA PHE A 32 -10.52 -5.08 -7.60
C PHE A 32 -10.56 -6.50 -7.07
N GLY A 33 -10.93 -6.60 -5.83
CA GLY A 33 -11.17 -7.89 -5.20
C GLY A 33 -10.02 -8.33 -4.34
N ARG A 34 -10.25 -9.14 -3.55
CA ARG A 34 -9.73 -10.20 -2.69
C ARG A 34 -10.84 -10.53 -1.75
N ALA A 35 -11.34 -11.75 -1.83
CA ALA A 35 -12.39 -12.19 -0.93
C ALA A 35 -11.90 -12.18 0.53
N TYR A 36 -12.73 -11.65 1.40
CA TYR A 36 -12.52 -11.68 2.84
C TYR A 36 -13.43 -12.74 3.42
N ARG A 37 -12.87 -13.59 4.27
CA ARG A 37 -13.61 -14.61 4.97
C ARG A 37 -13.34 -14.52 6.46
N GLY A 38 -14.23 -15.09 7.26
CA GLY A 38 -14.08 -15.18 8.69
C GLY A 38 -12.93 -16.10 9.11
N GLY A 39 -12.78 -16.34 10.39
CA GLY A 39 -11.77 -17.19 11.01
C GLY A 39 -11.11 -16.49 12.20
N ASP A 40 -10.28 -17.21 12.94
CA ASP A 40 -9.68 -16.69 14.18
C ASP A 40 -8.78 -15.48 13.97
N THR A 41 -8.16 -15.37 12.79
CA THR A 41 -7.30 -14.25 12.40
C THR A 41 -7.96 -13.29 11.39
N LYS A 42 -9.30 -13.27 11.32
CA LYS A 42 -10.08 -12.52 10.34
C LYS A 42 -9.71 -11.05 10.24
N ASP A 43 -9.49 -10.39 11.38
CA ASP A 43 -9.21 -8.96 11.43
C ASP A 43 -7.82 -8.62 10.88
N LEU A 44 -6.82 -9.42 11.23
CA LEU A 44 -5.49 -9.27 10.67
C LEU A 44 -5.48 -9.62 9.18
N ALA A 45 -6.14 -10.72 8.77
CA ALA A 45 -6.28 -11.10 7.37
C ALA A 45 -6.95 -9.99 6.55
N LEU A 46 -7.97 -9.36 7.10
CA LEU A 46 -8.65 -8.21 6.50
C LEU A 46 -7.68 -7.05 6.27
N ARG A 47 -6.92 -6.67 7.30
CA ARG A 47 -5.93 -5.58 7.20
C ARG A 47 -4.83 -5.90 6.19
N MET A 48 -4.31 -7.12 6.20
CA MET A 48 -3.28 -7.55 5.24
C MET A 48 -3.79 -7.46 3.80
N LYS A 49 -4.99 -7.97 3.54
CA LYS A 49 -5.60 -7.91 2.20
C LYS A 49 -5.87 -6.48 1.75
N ALA A 50 -6.49 -5.66 2.60
CA ALA A 50 -6.77 -4.26 2.28
C ALA A 50 -5.50 -3.43 2.09
N GLY A 51 -4.49 -3.64 2.92
CA GLY A 51 -3.18 -2.99 2.77
C GLY A 51 -2.50 -3.38 1.46
N GLN A 52 -2.52 -4.66 1.08
CA GLN A 52 -2.00 -5.11 -0.22
C GLN A 52 -2.76 -4.47 -1.40
N GLN A 53 -4.09 -4.44 -1.33
CA GLN A 53 -4.89 -3.80 -2.38
C GLN A 53 -4.52 -2.34 -2.56
N LEU A 54 -4.29 -1.61 -1.46
CA LEU A 54 -3.85 -0.23 -1.55
C LEU A 54 -2.48 -0.10 -2.22
N VAL A 55 -1.46 -0.81 -1.73
CA VAL A 55 -0.10 -0.67 -2.27
C VAL A 55 0.03 -1.18 -3.71
N PHE A 56 -0.83 -2.13 -4.11
CA PHE A 56 -0.90 -2.64 -5.48
C PHE A 56 -1.84 -1.87 -6.40
N GLY A 57 -2.48 -0.79 -5.90
CA GLY A 57 -3.37 0.05 -6.70
C GLY A 57 -4.72 -0.59 -7.02
N GLU A 58 -5.05 -1.70 -6.37
CA GLU A 58 -6.33 -2.38 -6.54
C GLU A 58 -7.45 -1.64 -5.78
N GLN A 59 -8.67 -1.78 -6.24
CA GLN A 59 -9.82 -1.32 -5.48
C GLN A 59 -10.16 -2.30 -4.36
N LEU A 60 -10.57 -1.76 -3.22
CA LEU A 60 -11.14 -2.57 -2.15
C LEU A 60 -12.45 -3.18 -2.63
N GLY A 61 -12.59 -4.48 -2.45
CA GLY A 61 -13.78 -5.18 -2.92
C GLY A 61 -13.99 -6.53 -2.28
N TRP A 62 -15.18 -7.10 -2.50
CA TRP A 62 -15.62 -8.40 -2.01
C TRP A 62 -15.50 -8.55 -0.49
N LEU A 63 -16.11 -7.60 0.20
CA LEU A 63 -16.16 -7.54 1.64
C LEU A 63 -17.47 -8.13 2.14
N ASP A 64 -17.39 -8.93 3.19
CA ASP A 64 -18.54 -9.17 4.02
C ASP A 64 -18.81 -7.90 4.84
N PRO A 65 -20.00 -7.26 4.72
CA PRO A 65 -20.33 -6.08 5.50
C PRO A 65 -20.20 -6.30 7.01
N GLY A 66 -20.41 -7.50 7.51
CA GLY A 66 -20.23 -7.85 8.91
C GLY A 66 -18.80 -7.65 9.41
N LEU A 67 -17.80 -7.93 8.56
CA LEU A 67 -16.39 -7.76 8.94
C LEU A 67 -15.97 -6.30 9.11
N VAL A 68 -16.60 -5.39 8.38
CA VAL A 68 -16.27 -3.95 8.45
C VAL A 68 -17.13 -3.20 9.46
N ASN A 69 -18.14 -3.83 10.06
CA ASN A 69 -18.95 -3.22 11.10
C ASN A 69 -18.24 -3.14 12.46
N GLU A 70 -17.19 -3.91 12.68
CA GLU A 70 -16.36 -3.77 13.86
C GLU A 70 -15.60 -2.44 13.82
N PRO A 71 -15.64 -1.61 14.89
CA PRO A 71 -15.11 -0.23 14.84
C PRO A 71 -13.66 -0.13 14.35
N GLU A 72 -12.78 -1.01 14.82
CA GLU A 72 -11.36 -1.00 14.43
C GLU A 72 -11.15 -1.37 12.96
N ASN A 73 -11.94 -2.32 12.43
CA ASN A 73 -11.90 -2.68 11.02
C ASN A 73 -12.48 -1.54 10.16
N ALA A 74 -13.60 -0.96 10.59
CA ALA A 74 -14.23 0.17 9.91
C ALA A 74 -13.27 1.36 9.79
N ASP A 75 -12.54 1.69 10.86
CA ASP A 75 -11.57 2.77 10.86
C ASP A 75 -10.40 2.49 9.93
N PHE A 76 -9.86 1.29 9.97
CA PHE A 76 -8.79 0.90 9.06
C PHE A 76 -9.22 0.97 7.59
N PHE A 77 -10.41 0.43 7.27
CA PHE A 77 -10.97 0.49 5.92
C PHE A 77 -11.19 1.92 5.46
N ARG A 78 -11.75 2.76 6.30
CA ARG A 78 -11.96 4.18 6.00
C ARG A 78 -10.64 4.87 5.64
N GLN A 79 -9.57 4.58 6.38
CA GLN A 79 -8.23 5.07 6.06
C GLN A 79 -7.77 4.62 4.67
N MET A 80 -7.93 3.32 4.34
CA MET A 80 -7.54 2.80 3.01
C MET A 80 -8.32 3.50 1.90
N VAL A 81 -9.63 3.66 2.06
CA VAL A 81 -10.50 4.36 1.10
C VAL A 81 -10.09 5.83 0.94
N GLN A 82 -9.85 6.53 2.05
CA GLN A 82 -9.44 7.94 2.03
C GLN A 82 -8.09 8.14 1.33
N VAL A 83 -7.10 7.31 1.66
CA VAL A 83 -5.78 7.36 1.02
C VAL A 83 -5.91 7.04 -0.47
N ARG A 84 -6.66 5.99 -0.83
CA ARG A 84 -6.88 5.65 -2.22
C ARG A 84 -7.56 6.77 -2.99
N SER A 85 -8.59 7.39 -2.42
CA SER A 85 -9.30 8.52 -3.03
C SER A 85 -8.38 9.73 -3.23
N ARG A 86 -7.61 10.08 -2.21
CA ARG A 86 -6.68 11.23 -2.27
C ARG A 86 -5.57 11.05 -3.30
N PHE A 87 -5.07 9.83 -3.45
CA PHE A 87 -3.96 9.51 -4.34
C PHE A 87 -4.40 8.74 -5.59
N HIS A 88 -5.70 8.76 -5.93
CA HIS A 88 -6.27 7.99 -7.05
C HIS A 88 -5.55 8.21 -8.38
N ARG A 89 -5.09 9.43 -8.64
CA ARG A 89 -4.37 9.76 -9.89
C ARG A 89 -3.13 8.89 -10.11
N TYR A 90 -2.45 8.47 -9.04
CA TYR A 90 -1.30 7.57 -9.14
C TYR A 90 -1.70 6.19 -9.64
N PHE A 91 -2.86 5.70 -9.23
CA PHE A 91 -3.34 4.37 -9.60
C PHE A 91 -4.00 4.31 -10.98
N TYR A 92 -4.54 5.45 -11.47
CA TYR A 92 -5.24 5.50 -12.75
C TYR A 92 -4.40 6.10 -13.89
N ALA A 93 -3.46 6.96 -13.59
CA ALA A 93 -2.64 7.65 -14.60
C ALA A 93 -1.14 7.41 -14.39
N GLY A 94 -0.77 6.68 -13.36
CA GLY A 94 0.61 6.35 -13.04
C GLY A 94 0.98 4.92 -13.40
N GLU A 95 2.24 4.64 -13.21
CA GLU A 95 2.85 3.33 -13.38
C GLU A 95 3.35 2.82 -12.05
N MET A 96 3.21 1.52 -11.79
CA MET A 96 3.77 0.91 -10.60
C MET A 96 5.30 0.96 -10.68
N ALA A 97 5.90 1.49 -9.64
CA ALA A 97 7.34 1.55 -9.49
C ALA A 97 7.83 0.53 -8.45
N ARG A 98 9.13 0.35 -8.40
CA ARG A 98 9.74 -0.53 -7.42
C ARG A 98 9.44 -0.05 -5.99
N PRO A 99 8.94 -0.93 -5.09
CA PRO A 99 8.67 -0.55 -3.70
C PRO A 99 9.90 0.03 -3.00
N PRO A 100 9.73 1.01 -2.10
CA PRO A 100 10.82 1.56 -1.33
C PRO A 100 11.41 0.52 -0.38
N ARG A 101 12.70 0.64 -0.12
CA ARG A 101 13.40 -0.24 0.82
C ARG A 101 13.32 0.33 2.24
N LEU A 102 12.82 -0.48 3.15
CA LEU A 102 12.94 -0.25 4.59
C LEU A 102 14.14 -1.04 5.12
N GLU A 103 14.95 -0.38 5.93
CA GLU A 103 16.10 -0.98 6.62
C GLU A 103 15.82 -1.10 8.11
N GLY A 104 16.31 -2.18 8.70
CA GLY A 104 16.05 -2.55 10.09
C GLY A 104 15.23 -3.83 10.17
N THR A 105 14.84 -4.19 11.38
CA THR A 105 14.00 -5.37 11.61
C THR A 105 12.54 -4.99 11.48
N ILE A 106 11.91 -5.42 10.40
CA ILE A 106 10.47 -5.28 10.21
C ILE A 106 9.81 -6.56 10.74
N PRO A 107 8.92 -6.46 11.74
CA PRO A 107 8.19 -7.63 12.24
C PRO A 107 7.39 -8.30 11.12
N LYS A 108 7.26 -9.62 11.21
CA LYS A 108 6.36 -10.37 10.33
C LYS A 108 5.04 -10.63 11.04
N VAL A 109 3.98 -10.65 10.27
CA VAL A 109 2.62 -10.99 10.70
C VAL A 109 2.09 -12.14 9.87
N THR A 110 1.34 -13.04 10.49
CA THR A 110 0.75 -14.20 9.83
C THR A 110 -0.74 -14.27 10.11
N ALA A 111 -1.54 -14.41 9.07
CA ALA A 111 -2.97 -14.62 9.20
C ALA A 111 -3.44 -15.73 8.26
N ASP A 112 -4.50 -16.39 8.65
CA ASP A 112 -5.19 -17.37 7.80
C ASP A 112 -6.15 -16.62 6.84
N TRP A 113 -5.84 -16.66 5.56
CA TRP A 113 -6.65 -16.02 4.54
C TRP A 113 -7.84 -16.88 4.07
N GLN A 114 -7.93 -18.10 4.54
CA GLN A 114 -9.07 -19.01 4.38
C GLN A 114 -9.64 -19.07 2.96
N TRP A 115 -8.79 -19.41 2.00
CA TRP A 115 -9.29 -19.50 0.63
C TRP A 115 -10.11 -20.77 0.39
N SER A 116 -9.60 -21.94 0.65
CA SER A 116 -10.29 -23.23 0.51
C SER A 116 -9.91 -24.16 1.66
N GLY A 117 -10.10 -23.70 2.88
CA GLY A 117 -9.57 -24.27 4.09
C GLY A 117 -8.59 -23.31 4.74
N GLN A 118 -7.70 -23.80 5.56
CA GLN A 118 -6.63 -22.99 6.16
C GLN A 118 -5.61 -22.59 5.10
N TRP A 119 -5.28 -21.29 5.09
CA TRP A 119 -4.26 -20.75 4.20
C TRP A 119 -3.44 -19.68 4.91
N PRO A 120 -2.43 -20.07 5.68
CA PRO A 120 -1.58 -19.10 6.38
C PRO A 120 -0.73 -18.31 5.39
N VAL A 121 -0.82 -16.99 5.50
CA VAL A 121 -0.01 -16.04 4.73
C VAL A 121 0.81 -15.21 5.68
N THR A 122 2.10 -15.15 5.45
CA THR A 122 3.04 -14.34 6.23
C THR A 122 3.57 -13.19 5.39
N THR A 123 3.50 -11.97 5.93
CA THR A 123 4.07 -10.77 5.31
C THR A 123 4.85 -9.95 6.33
N GLU A 124 5.60 -8.97 5.87
CA GLU A 124 6.07 -7.91 6.75
C GLU A 124 4.87 -7.12 7.31
N ALA A 125 4.97 -6.65 8.54
CA ALA A 125 3.92 -5.85 9.17
C ALA A 125 3.70 -4.51 8.45
N VAL A 126 4.75 -3.98 7.81
CA VAL A 126 4.67 -2.76 6.99
C VAL A 126 4.73 -3.14 5.52
N LEU A 127 3.59 -3.10 4.86
CA LEU A 127 3.50 -3.30 3.41
C LEU A 127 3.95 -2.04 2.68
N THR A 128 4.66 -2.20 1.56
CA THR A 128 5.21 -1.08 0.80
C THR A 128 4.81 -1.15 -0.67
N GLY A 129 4.61 0.01 -1.29
CA GLY A 129 4.37 0.15 -2.72
C GLY A 129 4.86 1.49 -3.21
N ALA A 130 5.03 1.63 -4.51
CA ALA A 130 5.39 2.90 -5.14
C ALA A 130 4.69 3.05 -6.48
N TRP A 131 4.29 4.29 -6.79
CA TRP A 131 3.62 4.63 -8.02
C TRP A 131 4.19 5.94 -8.57
N HIS A 132 4.51 5.94 -9.84
CA HIS A 132 5.13 7.06 -10.54
C HIS A 132 4.15 7.71 -11.52
N LEU A 133 4.04 9.03 -11.49
CA LEU A 133 3.32 9.80 -12.51
C LEU A 133 4.29 10.21 -13.61
N THR A 134 4.32 9.42 -14.67
CA THR A 134 5.16 9.65 -15.84
C THR A 134 4.94 11.05 -16.39
N GLY A 135 6.02 11.78 -16.65
CA GLY A 135 5.97 13.15 -17.16
C GLY A 135 5.64 14.25 -16.14
N GLN A 136 5.29 13.93 -14.91
CA GLN A 136 4.97 14.90 -13.86
C GLN A 136 6.06 15.05 -12.78
N ARG A 137 7.15 14.30 -12.88
CA ARG A 137 8.25 14.29 -11.89
C ARG A 137 7.74 14.06 -10.47
N ARG A 138 6.85 13.10 -10.32
CA ARG A 138 6.24 12.78 -9.03
C ARG A 138 6.19 11.28 -8.82
N THR A 139 6.52 10.86 -7.60
CA THR A 139 6.41 9.47 -7.15
C THR A 139 5.78 9.43 -5.77
N ALA A 140 4.77 8.61 -5.59
CA ALA A 140 4.20 8.35 -4.28
C ALA A 140 4.69 7.00 -3.74
N LEU A 141 5.21 7.02 -2.52
CA LEU A 141 5.59 5.84 -1.76
C LEU A 141 4.50 5.56 -0.75
N PHE A 142 3.91 4.37 -0.83
CA PHE A 142 2.81 3.94 0.04
C PHE A 142 3.34 2.97 1.08
N PHE A 143 2.93 3.17 2.32
CA PHE A 143 3.24 2.30 3.46
C PHE A 143 1.96 2.00 4.21
N VAL A 144 1.76 0.74 4.59
CA VAL A 144 0.62 0.33 5.41
C VAL A 144 1.12 -0.58 6.52
N ASN A 145 1.11 -0.09 7.74
CA ASN A 145 1.32 -0.95 8.91
C ASN A 145 0.02 -1.68 9.22
N VAL A 146 -0.01 -2.97 8.96
CA VAL A 146 -1.17 -3.85 9.21
C VAL A 146 -1.13 -4.50 10.59
N GLY A 147 0.01 -4.36 11.29
CA GLY A 147 0.23 -4.90 12.63
C GLY A 147 -0.40 -4.06 13.74
N ASP A 148 -0.38 -4.63 14.92
CA ASP A 148 -0.97 -4.04 16.12
C ASP A 148 0.01 -3.17 16.92
N GLU A 149 1.28 -3.15 16.52
CA GLU A 149 2.34 -2.36 17.15
C GLU A 149 2.92 -1.34 16.17
N PRO A 150 3.42 -0.19 16.66
CA PRO A 150 4.16 0.73 15.83
C PRO A 150 5.48 0.11 15.38
N VAL A 151 5.90 0.41 14.16
CA VAL A 151 7.15 -0.07 13.58
C VAL A 151 8.05 1.11 13.24
N THR A 152 9.28 1.10 13.76
CA THR A 152 10.30 2.08 13.38
C THR A 152 11.34 1.42 12.48
N ALA A 153 11.59 2.05 11.35
CA ALA A 153 12.55 1.60 10.34
C ALA A 153 13.32 2.79 9.77
N ARG A 154 14.30 2.52 8.91
CA ARG A 154 14.98 3.54 8.11
C ARG A 154 14.52 3.43 6.67
N LEU A 155 13.88 4.48 6.17
CA LEU A 155 13.53 4.58 4.76
C LEU A 155 14.75 5.02 3.96
N ARG A 156 15.19 4.15 3.06
CA ARG A 156 16.25 4.46 2.09
C ARG A 156 15.61 4.81 0.76
N LEU A 157 15.90 5.99 0.24
CA LEU A 157 15.58 6.42 -1.12
C LEU A 157 16.84 6.44 -1.98
N ASP A 158 16.82 5.63 -3.04
CA ASP A 158 17.77 5.69 -4.14
C ASP A 158 17.12 6.41 -5.32
N PRO A 159 17.58 7.64 -5.68
CA PRO A 159 16.97 8.42 -6.74
C PRO A 159 17.04 7.72 -8.12
N GLY A 160 18.06 6.89 -8.34
CA GLY A 160 18.23 6.17 -9.60
C GLY A 160 17.08 5.20 -9.90
N ILE A 161 16.51 4.60 -8.86
CA ILE A 161 15.37 3.67 -9.00
C ILE A 161 14.13 4.37 -9.57
N TYR A 162 13.94 5.65 -9.27
CA TYR A 162 12.76 6.43 -9.65
C TYR A 162 13.04 7.44 -10.76
N GLY A 163 14.21 7.38 -11.40
CA GLY A 163 14.59 8.33 -12.46
C GLY A 163 14.73 9.78 -11.98
N ILE A 164 14.95 9.99 -10.69
CA ILE A 164 15.09 11.32 -10.08
C ILE A 164 16.47 11.90 -10.42
N ARG A 165 16.50 13.01 -11.16
CA ARG A 165 17.74 13.70 -11.53
C ARG A 165 17.96 15.01 -10.76
N ALA A 166 17.04 15.38 -9.89
CA ALA A 166 17.17 16.57 -9.04
C ALA A 166 18.11 16.32 -7.86
N LYS A 167 18.65 17.39 -7.29
CA LYS A 167 19.46 17.33 -6.04
C LYS A 167 18.57 17.32 -4.80
N TRP A 168 17.37 17.87 -4.89
CA TRP A 168 16.44 18.04 -3.79
C TRP A 168 15.03 17.61 -4.18
N LEU A 169 14.31 17.14 -3.19
CA LEU A 169 12.91 16.76 -3.30
C LEU A 169 12.06 17.62 -2.38
N LYS A 170 10.88 17.98 -2.85
CA LYS A 170 9.78 18.35 -1.98
C LYS A 170 9.03 17.08 -1.63
N VAL A 171 8.92 16.80 -0.35
CA VAL A 171 8.28 15.58 0.16
C VAL A 171 7.07 15.97 0.98
N GLN A 172 5.91 15.50 0.58
CA GLN A 172 4.67 15.64 1.35
C GLN A 172 4.36 14.33 2.04
N VAL A 173 4.36 14.34 3.36
CA VAL A 173 4.03 13.16 4.17
C VAL A 173 2.61 13.28 4.68
N THR A 174 1.76 12.38 4.23
CA THR A 174 0.36 12.26 4.65
C THR A 174 0.21 10.99 5.47
N ARG A 175 -0.37 11.10 6.65
CA ARG A 175 -0.77 9.95 7.47
C ARG A 175 -2.29 9.86 7.48
N ALA A 176 -2.79 8.66 7.30
CA ALA A 176 -4.23 8.44 7.35
C ALA A 176 -4.77 8.75 8.75
N GLY A 177 -5.92 9.41 8.80
CA GLY A 177 -6.52 9.88 10.05
C GLY A 177 -5.99 11.23 10.57
N GLU A 178 -4.86 11.72 10.03
CA GLU A 178 -4.35 13.05 10.36
C GLU A 178 -4.84 14.10 9.34
N GLN A 179 -5.18 15.29 9.82
CA GLN A 179 -5.61 16.39 8.93
C GLN A 179 -4.42 17.07 8.26
N ASP A 180 -3.30 17.14 8.97
CA ASP A 180 -2.13 17.87 8.52
C ASP A 180 -1.20 17.01 7.66
N THR A 181 -0.73 17.63 6.58
CA THR A 181 0.32 17.07 5.73
C THR A 181 1.64 17.76 6.05
N GLN A 182 2.62 16.98 6.45
CA GLN A 182 3.97 17.52 6.68
C GLN A 182 4.68 17.73 5.34
N VAL A 183 5.19 18.93 5.11
CA VAL A 183 6.02 19.23 3.94
C VAL A 183 7.47 19.34 4.37
N LYS A 184 8.35 18.59 3.69
CA LYS A 184 9.79 18.57 3.95
C LYS A 184 10.55 18.82 2.65
N ARG A 185 11.76 19.37 2.76
CA ARG A 185 12.73 19.41 1.68
C ARG A 185 13.87 18.45 2.04
N LEU A 186 14.09 17.44 1.23
CA LEU A 186 15.11 16.42 1.47
C LEU A 186 16.07 16.33 0.28
N PRO A 187 17.33 15.92 0.48
CA PRO A 187 18.20 15.49 -0.62
C PRO A 187 17.52 14.40 -1.43
N ALA A 188 17.81 14.29 -2.71
CA ALA A 188 17.23 13.24 -3.56
C ALA A 188 17.62 11.82 -3.10
N ALA A 189 18.86 11.65 -2.61
CA ALA A 189 19.28 10.43 -1.94
C ALA A 189 19.25 10.67 -0.42
N PHE A 190 18.50 9.85 0.29
CA PHE A 190 18.43 9.96 1.76
C PHE A 190 18.23 8.62 2.45
N VAL A 191 18.58 8.61 3.73
CA VAL A 191 18.18 7.58 4.68
C VAL A 191 17.58 8.30 5.89
N GLN A 192 16.31 8.06 6.17
CA GLN A 192 15.57 8.74 7.21
C GLN A 192 14.93 7.73 8.17
N PRO A 193 14.99 7.95 9.49
CA PRO A 193 14.16 7.19 10.41
C PRO A 193 12.69 7.53 10.17
N VAL A 194 11.86 6.51 10.12
CA VAL A 194 10.41 6.63 9.93
C VAL A 194 9.71 5.71 10.91
N THR A 195 8.70 6.23 11.58
CA THR A 195 7.80 5.43 12.42
C THR A 195 6.45 5.31 11.74
N PHE A 196 5.97 4.09 11.63
CA PHE A 196 4.66 3.73 11.11
C PHE A 196 3.78 3.37 12.31
N ALA A 197 2.76 4.16 12.57
CA ALA A 197 1.83 3.88 13.65
C ALA A 197 1.08 2.56 13.37
N ARG A 198 0.62 1.90 14.41
CA ARG A 198 -0.17 0.67 14.28
C ARG A 198 -1.40 0.91 13.42
N ARG A 199 -1.75 -0.06 12.56
CA ARG A 199 -2.98 -0.05 11.77
C ARG A 199 -3.18 1.26 10.99
N GLN A 200 -2.10 1.81 10.41
CA GLN A 200 -2.15 3.11 9.74
C GLN A 200 -1.47 3.06 8.38
N ALA A 201 -2.05 3.76 7.42
CA ALA A 201 -1.42 4.06 6.15
C ALA A 201 -0.69 5.40 6.20
N GLN A 202 0.47 5.46 5.55
CA GLN A 202 1.28 6.66 5.36
C GLN A 202 1.74 6.75 3.91
N VAL A 203 1.69 7.96 3.34
CA VAL A 203 2.14 8.22 1.97
C VAL A 203 3.20 9.32 1.97
N TRP A 204 4.28 9.07 1.26
CA TRP A 204 5.31 10.06 0.95
C TRP A 204 5.20 10.42 -0.54
N ASP A 205 4.66 11.59 -0.83
CA ASP A 205 4.54 12.12 -2.19
C ASP A 205 5.78 12.97 -2.49
N LEU A 206 6.60 12.48 -3.39
CA LEU A 206 7.87 13.07 -3.82
C LEU A 206 7.67 13.88 -5.09
N GLU A 207 8.16 15.12 -5.09
CA GLU A 207 8.13 16.01 -6.24
C GLU A 207 9.54 16.61 -6.50
N TRP A 208 10.00 16.67 -7.79
CA TRP A 208 11.32 17.17 -8.18
C TRP A 208 11.37 17.92 -9.50
#